data_66362837bc30d4e719e0e1b85e95bb7b
#
_entry.id   66362837bc30d4e719e0e1b85e95bb7b
#
_cell.length_a   1.000
_cell.length_b   1.000
_cell.length_c   1.000
_cell.angle_alpha   90.00
_cell.angle_beta   90.00
_cell.angle_gamma   90.00
#
_symmetry.space_group_name_H-M   'P 1'
#
loop_
_entity.id
_entity.type
_entity.pdbx_description
1 polymer ?
#
loop_
_entity_poly.entity_id
_entity_poly.type
_entity_poly.pdbx_seq_one_letter_code
_entity_poly.pdbx_strand_id
1 'polypeptide(L)'
;MVEKAVTGGDVLGMIERMLDGTRRELEAVATRLERSTTELEKQRQAELGVLSVLARIRLREIESGVADALDETGTRVKELLAKRGDAQAAVGVELGTEQDALAKLEQERAAQHAVVDTAEKDVGAAEAVAQQNLAADAAYGAQLEKAHASDRVASTSEEKARASHTDRTDKGKPYEADPLFAYLWSRGYGTSRYRAGPLARMLDGWVARVDDFEPLRQNYWMLNELPARFDEHSKRMRALADEDIAAVRALESAAAAAAGVPERQRTLAAAADALAALDKKIADQEAAVHALVDKRAAFAAGQDDISRECTRVLSDALRGEQMRTLRERASRTPTPEDDAAVDQLTVIRTEMPRLQDEASRYRALHDAHSDRTDKLEELRKRFKEHRFDAVSSEFVNGALIGALLGQLLSGTLAVPDLWDALTKQQRYRNLGVDPNFGSGRFPRFPGPGPWGGGGFGGGGGGPRGGGFGGGGFGSGGGFGGCGFRTGGGF
;
A
#
# COMPACT_ATOMS: atom_id res chain seq x y z
N MET A 1 0.57 29.52 11.79
CA MET A 1 1.85 28.81 11.59
C MET A 1 1.76 28.15 10.22
N VAL A 2 2.67 28.45 9.30
CA VAL A 2 2.69 27.83 7.97
C VAL A 2 3.08 26.36 8.21
N GLU A 3 2.15 25.45 7.92
CA GLU A 3 2.40 24.02 7.96
C GLU A 3 3.50 23.70 6.95
N LYS A 4 4.64 23.20 7.44
CA LYS A 4 5.79 22.88 6.59
C LYS A 4 5.54 21.51 5.97
N ALA A 5 5.33 21.48 4.67
CA ALA A 5 5.30 20.25 3.90
C ALA A 5 6.66 19.53 4.08
N VAL A 6 6.60 18.20 4.22
CA VAL A 6 7.77 17.33 4.34
C VAL A 6 7.80 16.34 3.20
N THR A 7 9.00 15.98 2.74
CA THR A 7 9.14 14.98 1.66
C THR A 7 8.86 13.57 2.19
N GLY A 8 8.51 12.66 1.29
CA GLY A 8 8.35 11.25 1.64
C GLY A 8 9.63 10.65 2.24
N GLY A 9 10.80 11.05 1.75
CA GLY A 9 12.09 10.67 2.33
C GLY A 9 12.28 11.14 3.77
N ASP A 10 11.83 12.37 4.09
CA ASP A 10 11.92 12.88 5.48
C ASP A 10 11.01 12.07 6.42
N VAL A 11 9.80 11.68 5.95
CA VAL A 11 8.88 10.85 6.74
C VAL A 11 9.44 9.45 6.93
N LEU A 12 10.00 8.83 5.89
CA LEU A 12 10.69 7.55 6.02
C LEU A 12 11.84 7.64 7.02
N GLY A 13 12.66 8.69 6.94
CA GLY A 13 13.74 8.94 7.90
C GLY A 13 13.24 9.17 9.34
N MET A 14 12.01 9.65 9.55
CA MET A 14 11.40 9.70 10.89
C MET A 14 11.04 8.29 11.39
N ILE A 15 10.41 7.48 10.53
CA ILE A 15 10.05 6.09 10.84
C ILE A 15 11.31 5.28 11.17
N GLU A 16 12.37 5.39 10.37
CA GLU A 16 13.64 4.68 10.56
C GLU A 16 14.34 5.10 11.87
N ARG A 17 14.41 6.38 12.17
CA ARG A 17 14.97 6.84 13.46
C ARG A 17 14.19 6.32 14.68
N MET A 18 12.85 6.24 14.58
CA MET A 18 12.04 5.67 15.64
C MET A 18 12.25 4.16 15.76
N LEU A 19 12.35 3.47 14.64
CA LEU A 19 12.65 2.04 14.58
C LEU A 19 14.01 1.73 15.22
N ASP A 20 15.05 2.49 14.89
CA ASP A 20 16.38 2.35 15.49
C ASP A 20 16.37 2.65 16.99
N GLY A 21 15.57 3.61 17.42
CA GLY A 21 15.35 3.89 18.83
C GLY A 21 14.74 2.70 19.57
N THR A 22 13.64 2.17 19.03
CA THR A 22 12.92 1.05 19.62
C THR A 22 13.75 -0.25 19.62
N ARG A 23 14.52 -0.50 18.54
CA ARG A 23 15.45 -1.63 18.45
C ARG A 23 16.55 -1.55 19.52
N ARG A 24 17.12 -0.36 19.77
CA ARG A 24 18.09 -0.17 20.86
C ARG A 24 17.50 -0.39 22.24
N GLU A 25 16.27 0.05 22.47
CA GLU A 25 15.55 -0.21 23.71
C GLU A 25 15.26 -1.70 23.89
N LEU A 26 14.80 -2.39 22.83
CA LEU A 26 14.58 -3.84 22.82
C LEU A 26 15.86 -4.60 23.16
N GLU A 27 16.99 -4.24 22.55
CA GLU A 27 18.31 -4.83 22.78
C GLU A 27 18.76 -4.64 24.26
N ALA A 28 18.58 -3.43 24.78
CA ALA A 28 18.92 -3.15 26.18
C ALA A 28 18.08 -3.96 27.17
N VAL A 29 16.79 -4.15 26.87
CA VAL A 29 15.89 -4.97 27.70
C VAL A 29 16.22 -6.44 27.54
N ALA A 30 16.49 -6.93 26.32
CA ALA A 30 16.92 -8.31 26.06
C ALA A 30 18.18 -8.66 26.87
N THR A 31 19.17 -7.76 26.88
CA THR A 31 20.41 -7.94 27.67
C THR A 31 20.13 -8.02 29.19
N ARG A 32 19.20 -7.22 29.69
CA ARG A 32 18.80 -7.26 31.12
C ARG A 32 18.06 -8.54 31.46
N LEU A 33 17.13 -8.96 30.60
CA LEU A 33 16.39 -10.22 30.72
C LEU A 33 17.35 -11.40 30.76
N GLU A 34 18.31 -11.44 29.84
CA GLU A 34 19.35 -12.45 29.75
C GLU A 34 20.19 -12.54 31.03
N ARG A 35 20.63 -11.40 31.58
CA ARG A 35 21.36 -11.34 32.84
C ARG A 35 20.52 -11.87 34.01
N SER A 36 19.26 -11.45 34.11
CA SER A 36 18.35 -11.87 35.17
C SER A 36 18.04 -13.38 35.09
N THR A 37 17.83 -13.92 33.88
CA THR A 37 17.61 -15.38 33.70
C THR A 37 18.87 -16.19 33.97
N THR A 38 20.03 -15.70 33.54
CA THR A 38 21.33 -16.37 33.84
C THR A 38 21.62 -16.39 35.36
N GLU A 39 21.32 -15.30 36.06
CA GLU A 39 21.50 -15.27 37.53
C GLU A 39 20.51 -16.20 38.21
N LEU A 40 19.26 -16.25 37.77
CA LEU A 40 18.26 -17.20 38.26
C LEU A 40 18.72 -18.66 38.09
N GLU A 41 19.32 -18.98 36.95
CA GLU A 41 19.88 -20.32 36.70
C GLU A 41 21.07 -20.64 37.58
N LYS A 42 21.97 -19.68 37.83
CA LYS A 42 23.07 -19.84 38.81
C LYS A 42 22.56 -20.10 40.21
N GLN A 43 21.53 -19.38 40.64
CA GLN A 43 20.93 -19.60 41.93
C GLN A 43 20.26 -20.98 42.07
N ARG A 44 19.60 -21.45 40.99
CA ARG A 44 19.07 -22.83 40.93
C ARG A 44 20.17 -23.89 41.00
N GLN A 45 21.31 -23.66 40.33
CA GLN A 45 22.46 -24.55 40.43
C GLN A 45 23.06 -24.53 41.82
N ALA A 46 23.18 -23.35 42.45
CA ALA A 46 23.65 -23.22 43.83
C ALA A 46 22.73 -23.95 44.81
N GLU A 47 21.39 -23.84 44.63
CA GLU A 47 20.42 -24.58 45.42
C GLU A 47 20.65 -26.10 45.34
N LEU A 48 20.84 -26.63 44.08
CA LEU A 48 21.14 -28.06 43.92
C LEU A 48 22.47 -28.45 44.52
N GLY A 49 23.50 -27.61 44.39
CA GLY A 49 24.78 -27.85 45.03
C GLY A 49 24.68 -27.95 46.54
N VAL A 50 23.95 -27.01 47.17
CA VAL A 50 23.71 -27.04 48.64
C VAL A 50 22.86 -28.24 49.04
N LEU A 51 21.83 -28.59 48.25
CA LEU A 51 21.03 -29.79 48.49
C LEU A 51 21.85 -31.08 48.36
N SER A 52 22.79 -31.15 47.40
CA SER A 52 23.71 -32.32 47.29
C SER A 52 24.66 -32.43 48.48
N VAL A 53 25.18 -31.29 48.96
CA VAL A 53 26.01 -31.25 50.18
C VAL A 53 25.22 -31.70 51.40
N LEU A 54 24.01 -31.20 51.57
CA LEU A 54 23.11 -31.63 52.67
C LEU A 54 22.80 -33.13 52.59
N ALA A 55 22.52 -33.63 51.38
CA ALA A 55 22.33 -35.07 51.14
C ALA A 55 23.56 -35.89 51.52
N ARG A 56 24.78 -35.44 51.14
CA ARG A 56 26.02 -36.14 51.50
C ARG A 56 26.33 -36.15 53.01
N ILE A 57 26.13 -35.03 53.72
CA ILE A 57 26.33 -34.95 55.13
C ILE A 57 25.39 -35.94 55.83
N ARG A 58 24.17 -36.07 55.34
CA ARG A 58 23.16 -36.95 55.94
C ARG A 58 23.18 -38.39 55.47
N LEU A 59 23.75 -38.64 54.25
CA LEU A 59 23.91 -39.97 53.70
C LEU A 59 25.20 -40.68 54.12
N ARG A 60 26.10 -39.96 54.80
CA ARG A 60 27.22 -40.65 55.52
C ARG A 60 26.73 -41.69 56.51
N GLU A 61 25.49 -41.61 56.93
CA GLU A 61 24.85 -42.60 57.78
C GLU A 61 23.99 -43.65 57.06
N ILE A 62 23.60 -43.43 55.78
CA ILE A 62 22.67 -44.33 55.07
C ILE A 62 22.98 -44.34 53.56
N GLU A 63 23.73 -45.33 53.09
CA GLU A 63 23.91 -45.79 51.72
C GLU A 63 24.36 -44.79 50.62
N SER A 64 25.49 -45.13 49.94
CA SER A 64 26.23 -44.33 48.98
C SER A 64 25.57 -44.04 47.63
N GLY A 65 24.44 -44.65 47.27
CA GLY A 65 23.85 -44.57 45.93
C GLY A 65 23.12 -43.30 45.57
N VAL A 66 22.57 -42.54 46.53
CA VAL A 66 21.75 -41.36 46.25
C VAL A 66 22.59 -40.11 46.02
N ALA A 67 23.76 -40.03 46.69
CA ALA A 67 24.69 -38.91 46.49
C ALA A 67 25.30 -38.92 45.09
N ASP A 68 25.64 -40.11 44.56
CA ASP A 68 26.22 -40.28 43.27
C ASP A 68 25.23 -39.91 42.13
N ALA A 69 23.94 -40.22 42.28
CA ALA A 69 22.89 -39.87 41.34
C ALA A 69 22.68 -38.35 41.26
N LEU A 70 22.77 -37.61 42.36
CA LEU A 70 22.68 -36.13 42.42
C LEU A 70 23.90 -35.47 41.80
N ASP A 71 25.09 -36.03 41.96
CA ASP A 71 26.34 -35.55 41.38
C ASP A 71 26.34 -35.76 39.84
N GLU A 72 25.84 -36.91 39.35
CA GLU A 72 25.70 -37.22 37.93
C GLU A 72 24.70 -36.25 37.29
N THR A 73 23.57 -36.00 37.92
CA THR A 73 22.56 -35.02 37.48
C THR A 73 23.15 -33.62 37.45
N GLY A 74 23.90 -33.20 38.45
CA GLY A 74 24.58 -31.90 38.49
C GLY A 74 25.60 -31.73 37.36
N THR A 75 26.33 -32.79 37.07
CA THR A 75 27.30 -32.81 35.92
C THR A 75 26.56 -32.68 34.60
N ARG A 76 25.51 -33.44 34.40
CA ARG A 76 24.67 -33.37 33.20
C ARG A 76 24.08 -32.00 32.95
N VAL A 77 23.55 -31.35 34.02
CA VAL A 77 23.01 -29.98 33.92
C VAL A 77 24.10 -28.98 33.56
N LYS A 78 25.30 -29.07 34.13
CA LYS A 78 26.44 -28.21 33.74
C LYS A 78 26.83 -28.36 32.27
N GLU A 79 26.87 -29.59 31.75
CA GLU A 79 27.11 -29.81 30.32
C GLU A 79 26.04 -29.22 29.42
N LEU A 80 24.78 -29.35 29.80
CA LEU A 80 23.67 -28.76 29.03
C LEU A 80 23.74 -27.23 29.04
N LEU A 81 24.07 -26.62 30.20
CA LEU A 81 24.20 -25.16 30.28
C LEU A 81 25.44 -24.62 29.54
N ALA A 82 26.55 -25.37 29.52
CA ALA A 82 27.68 -25.04 28.67
C ALA A 82 27.29 -25.04 27.18
N LYS A 83 26.62 -26.12 26.72
CA LYS A 83 26.09 -26.20 25.34
C LYS A 83 25.10 -25.07 25.02
N ARG A 84 24.27 -24.67 26.00
CA ARG A 84 23.36 -23.53 25.86
C ARG A 84 24.13 -22.23 25.66
N GLY A 85 25.15 -21.98 26.47
CA GLY A 85 26.02 -20.81 26.34
C GLY A 85 26.68 -20.73 24.96
N ASP A 86 27.22 -21.86 24.45
CA ASP A 86 27.81 -21.94 23.12
C ASP A 86 26.78 -21.66 22.02
N ALA A 87 25.58 -22.26 22.11
CA ALA A 87 24.50 -22.04 21.16
C ALA A 87 23.99 -20.60 21.15
N GLN A 88 23.88 -19.99 22.33
CA GLN A 88 23.50 -18.59 22.49
C GLN A 88 24.56 -17.64 21.92
N ALA A 89 25.85 -17.91 22.16
CA ALA A 89 26.94 -17.14 21.57
C ALA A 89 26.95 -17.25 20.04
N ALA A 90 26.70 -18.47 19.49
CA ALA A 90 26.59 -18.68 18.05
C ALA A 90 25.45 -17.86 17.41
N VAL A 91 24.26 -17.85 18.04
CA VAL A 91 23.14 -17.02 17.56
C VAL A 91 23.49 -15.52 17.64
N GLY A 92 24.22 -15.07 18.65
CA GLY A 92 24.69 -13.70 18.75
C GLY A 92 25.64 -13.30 17.60
N VAL A 93 26.57 -14.17 17.24
CA VAL A 93 27.48 -13.94 16.10
C VAL A 93 26.72 -13.95 14.77
N GLU A 94 25.82 -14.91 14.56
CA GLU A 94 25.02 -15.01 13.35
C GLU A 94 24.13 -13.77 13.19
N LEU A 95 23.48 -13.32 14.27
CA LEU A 95 22.68 -12.10 14.29
C LEU A 95 23.50 -10.87 13.88
N GLY A 96 24.72 -10.72 14.41
CA GLY A 96 25.61 -9.63 14.04
C GLY A 96 25.95 -9.65 12.55
N THR A 97 26.26 -10.82 11.98
CA THR A 97 26.58 -10.94 10.55
C THR A 97 25.40 -10.61 9.65
N GLU A 98 24.19 -11.04 10.02
CA GLU A 98 22.98 -10.75 9.25
C GLU A 98 22.56 -9.26 9.37
N GLN A 99 22.77 -8.65 10.52
CA GLN A 99 22.56 -7.18 10.71
C GLN A 99 23.55 -6.37 9.88
N ASP A 100 24.82 -6.76 9.82
CA ASP A 100 25.83 -6.12 8.95
C ASP A 100 25.49 -6.26 7.46
N ALA A 101 24.94 -7.42 7.05
CA ALA A 101 24.46 -7.64 5.69
C ALA A 101 23.25 -6.76 5.37
N LEU A 102 22.30 -6.63 6.29
CA LEU A 102 21.15 -5.74 6.16
C LEU A 102 21.60 -4.28 6.00
N ALA A 103 22.51 -3.80 6.86
CA ALA A 103 23.02 -2.45 6.79
C ALA A 103 23.69 -2.13 5.44
N LYS A 104 24.41 -3.09 4.83
CA LYS A 104 24.99 -2.95 3.48
C LYS A 104 23.90 -2.81 2.42
N LEU A 105 22.87 -3.68 2.45
CA LEU A 105 21.75 -3.60 1.52
C LEU A 105 20.99 -2.26 1.65
N GLU A 106 20.83 -1.74 2.87
CA GLU A 106 20.21 -0.43 3.09
C GLU A 106 21.06 0.72 2.52
N GLN A 107 22.40 0.63 2.61
CA GLN A 107 23.31 1.59 1.96
C GLN A 107 23.22 1.50 0.43
N GLU A 108 23.21 0.29 -0.13
CA GLU A 108 23.02 0.08 -1.58
C GLU A 108 21.67 0.64 -2.05
N ARG A 109 20.60 0.43 -1.26
CA ARG A 109 19.28 0.99 -1.52
C ARG A 109 19.32 2.52 -1.53
N ALA A 110 19.95 3.14 -0.56
CA ALA A 110 20.06 4.60 -0.50
C ALA A 110 20.82 5.16 -1.71
N ALA A 111 21.90 4.49 -2.13
CA ALA A 111 22.63 4.86 -3.33
C ALA A 111 21.79 4.70 -4.60
N GLN A 112 21.06 3.59 -4.72
CA GLN A 112 20.18 3.34 -5.86
C GLN A 112 18.99 4.32 -5.90
N HIS A 113 18.45 4.72 -4.74
CA HIS A 113 17.43 5.74 -4.64
C HIS A 113 17.93 7.08 -5.20
N ALA A 114 19.16 7.47 -4.88
CA ALA A 114 19.77 8.68 -5.45
C ALA A 114 19.94 8.61 -6.98
N VAL A 115 20.18 7.41 -7.54
CA VAL A 115 20.19 7.19 -9.00
C VAL A 115 18.81 7.40 -9.60
N VAL A 116 17.75 6.86 -8.97
CA VAL A 116 16.37 7.09 -9.40
C VAL A 116 16.03 8.58 -9.38
N ASP A 117 16.35 9.29 -8.29
CA ASP A 117 16.13 10.73 -8.15
C ASP A 117 16.83 11.55 -9.25
N THR A 118 18.05 11.14 -9.60
CA THR A 118 18.80 11.80 -10.67
C THR A 118 18.15 11.54 -12.01
N ALA A 119 17.77 10.29 -12.28
CA ALA A 119 17.08 9.92 -13.52
C ALA A 119 15.71 10.60 -13.67
N GLU A 120 14.94 10.79 -12.59
CA GLU A 120 13.71 11.59 -12.60
C GLU A 120 13.95 13.05 -12.98
N LYS A 121 14.98 13.67 -12.40
CA LYS A 121 15.37 15.06 -12.73
C LYS A 121 15.80 15.18 -14.20
N ASP A 122 16.53 14.18 -14.70
CA ASP A 122 17.00 14.16 -16.09
C ASP A 122 15.82 14.03 -17.08
N VAL A 123 14.81 13.21 -16.75
CA VAL A 123 13.56 13.14 -17.53
C VAL A 123 12.86 14.49 -17.53
N GLY A 124 12.64 15.10 -16.35
CA GLY A 124 11.98 16.39 -16.23
C GLY A 124 12.73 17.53 -16.97
N ALA A 125 14.05 17.53 -16.92
CA ALA A 125 14.86 18.50 -17.67
C ALA A 125 14.70 18.31 -19.18
N ALA A 126 14.70 17.06 -19.66
CA ALA A 126 14.50 16.77 -21.09
C ALA A 126 13.08 17.13 -21.58
N GLU A 127 12.06 16.86 -20.76
CA GLU A 127 10.68 17.28 -21.05
C GLU A 127 10.54 18.80 -21.11
N ALA A 128 11.20 19.54 -20.20
CA ALA A 128 11.23 21.00 -20.21
C ALA A 128 11.87 21.54 -21.51
N VAL A 129 12.98 20.94 -21.97
CA VAL A 129 13.62 21.29 -23.23
C VAL A 129 12.71 21.01 -24.42
N ALA A 130 12.06 19.84 -24.46
CA ALA A 130 11.10 19.48 -25.51
C ALA A 130 9.93 20.48 -25.55
N GLN A 131 9.39 20.85 -24.38
CA GLN A 131 8.31 21.84 -24.26
C GLN A 131 8.73 23.25 -24.74
N GLN A 132 9.94 23.68 -24.42
CA GLN A 132 10.49 24.96 -24.90
C GLN A 132 10.63 24.96 -26.42
N ASN A 133 11.11 23.85 -27.01
CA ASN A 133 11.24 23.70 -28.44
C ASN A 133 9.86 23.73 -29.14
N LEU A 134 8.88 23.02 -28.58
CA LEU A 134 7.50 23.05 -29.09
C LEU A 134 6.88 24.45 -28.99
N ALA A 135 7.08 25.15 -27.88
CA ALA A 135 6.54 26.49 -27.72
C ALA A 135 7.15 27.52 -28.69
N ALA A 136 8.38 27.28 -29.16
CA ALA A 136 9.06 28.10 -30.15
C ALA A 136 8.72 27.72 -31.61
N ASP A 137 8.10 26.53 -31.82
CA ASP A 137 7.77 26.03 -33.14
C ASP A 137 6.42 26.57 -33.62
N ALA A 138 6.47 27.48 -34.63
CA ALA A 138 5.27 28.06 -35.23
C ALA A 138 4.38 27.00 -35.95
N ALA A 139 4.98 25.93 -36.46
CA ALA A 139 4.23 24.83 -37.10
C ALA A 139 3.43 24.05 -36.03
N TYR A 140 4.01 23.80 -34.90
CA TYR A 140 3.30 23.20 -33.75
C TYR A 140 2.14 24.07 -33.28
N GLY A 141 2.39 25.37 -33.10
CA GLY A 141 1.33 26.32 -32.68
C GLY A 141 0.16 26.35 -33.65
N ALA A 142 0.44 26.40 -34.96
CA ALA A 142 -0.60 26.38 -36.01
C ALA A 142 -1.40 25.05 -36.01
N GLN A 143 -0.70 23.91 -35.87
CA GLN A 143 -1.37 22.59 -35.85
C GLN A 143 -2.20 22.41 -34.58
N LEU A 144 -1.74 22.94 -33.44
CA LEU A 144 -2.46 22.90 -32.15
C LEU A 144 -3.76 23.71 -32.26
N GLU A 145 -3.72 24.92 -32.80
CA GLU A 145 -4.92 25.73 -33.04
C GLU A 145 -5.90 25.05 -34.00
N LYS A 146 -5.39 24.41 -35.06
CA LYS A 146 -6.21 23.63 -35.98
C LYS A 146 -6.90 22.46 -35.29
N ALA A 147 -6.18 21.72 -34.47
CA ALA A 147 -6.72 20.59 -33.68
C ALA A 147 -7.79 21.05 -32.69
N HIS A 148 -7.58 22.20 -32.03
CA HIS A 148 -8.59 22.77 -31.15
C HIS A 148 -9.85 23.24 -31.91
N ALA A 149 -9.68 23.78 -33.11
CA ALA A 149 -10.81 24.20 -33.94
C ALA A 149 -11.61 22.99 -34.41
N SER A 150 -10.95 21.96 -34.95
CA SER A 150 -11.62 20.72 -35.42
C SER A 150 -12.29 19.96 -34.23
N ASP A 151 -11.69 19.90 -33.06
CA ASP A 151 -12.30 19.26 -31.88
C ASP A 151 -13.56 20.01 -31.40
N ARG A 152 -13.55 21.36 -31.40
CA ARG A 152 -14.76 22.16 -31.10
C ARG A 152 -15.88 21.88 -32.10
N VAL A 153 -15.55 21.78 -33.40
CA VAL A 153 -16.52 21.46 -34.45
C VAL A 153 -17.08 20.05 -34.26
N ALA A 154 -16.23 19.07 -33.97
CA ALA A 154 -16.63 17.70 -33.71
C ALA A 154 -17.57 17.61 -32.51
N SER A 155 -17.21 18.23 -31.39
CA SER A 155 -18.02 18.26 -30.17
C SER A 155 -19.38 18.90 -30.41
N THR A 156 -19.42 20.06 -31.07
CA THR A 156 -20.69 20.72 -31.44
C THR A 156 -21.55 19.86 -32.37
N SER A 157 -20.91 19.12 -33.31
CA SER A 157 -21.63 18.22 -34.22
C SER A 157 -22.21 17.00 -33.47
N GLU A 158 -21.51 16.45 -32.48
CA GLU A 158 -22.00 15.39 -31.62
C GLU A 158 -23.19 15.84 -30.77
N GLU A 159 -23.11 17.05 -30.21
CA GLU A 159 -24.24 17.64 -29.45
C GLU A 159 -25.49 17.81 -30.33
N LYS A 160 -25.32 18.30 -31.58
CA LYS A 160 -26.42 18.42 -32.53
C LYS A 160 -27.00 17.04 -32.90
N ALA A 161 -26.14 16.03 -33.10
CA ALA A 161 -26.59 14.66 -33.34
C ALA A 161 -27.44 14.13 -32.20
N ARG A 162 -26.96 14.27 -30.96
CA ARG A 162 -27.72 13.86 -29.77
C ARG A 162 -29.05 14.62 -29.63
N ALA A 163 -29.02 15.93 -29.83
CA ALA A 163 -30.24 16.75 -29.81
C ALA A 163 -31.25 16.31 -30.88
N SER A 164 -30.78 15.96 -32.08
CA SER A 164 -31.67 15.47 -33.13
C SER A 164 -32.35 14.16 -32.81
N HIS A 165 -31.68 13.23 -32.12
CA HIS A 165 -32.29 12.00 -31.61
C HIS A 165 -33.35 12.28 -30.56
N THR A 166 -33.09 13.20 -29.62
CA THR A 166 -34.06 13.63 -28.64
C THR A 166 -35.28 14.28 -29.30
N ASP A 167 -35.04 15.20 -30.25
CA ASP A 167 -36.09 15.83 -31.04
C ASP A 167 -36.93 14.81 -31.81
N ARG A 168 -36.26 13.81 -32.44
CA ARG A 168 -36.95 12.70 -33.11
C ARG A 168 -37.90 11.97 -32.19
N THR A 169 -37.39 11.65 -30.97
CA THR A 169 -38.20 10.93 -29.97
C THR A 169 -39.40 11.75 -29.51
N ASP A 170 -39.15 13.02 -29.18
CA ASP A 170 -40.21 13.84 -28.53
C ASP A 170 -41.21 14.43 -29.55
N LYS A 171 -40.70 14.96 -30.68
CA LYS A 171 -41.54 15.56 -31.72
C LYS A 171 -42.16 14.51 -32.66
N GLY A 172 -41.65 13.24 -32.64
CA GLY A 172 -42.23 12.14 -33.37
C GLY A 172 -43.50 11.58 -32.76
N LYS A 173 -43.64 11.65 -31.41
CA LYS A 173 -44.78 11.10 -30.64
C LYS A 173 -46.15 11.58 -31.16
N PRO A 174 -46.38 12.90 -31.44
CA PRO A 174 -47.67 13.36 -31.97
C PRO A 174 -48.02 12.71 -33.30
N TYR A 175 -47.06 12.58 -34.25
CA TYR A 175 -47.29 11.91 -35.55
C TYR A 175 -47.60 10.43 -35.38
N GLU A 176 -46.92 9.75 -34.48
CA GLU A 176 -47.13 8.32 -34.24
C GLU A 176 -48.44 8.03 -33.49
N ALA A 177 -48.90 8.99 -32.68
CA ALA A 177 -50.17 8.91 -31.94
C ALA A 177 -51.40 9.25 -32.82
N ASP A 178 -51.23 9.91 -33.97
CA ASP A 178 -52.31 10.23 -34.89
C ASP A 178 -52.65 9.00 -35.78
N PRO A 179 -53.87 8.42 -35.63
CA PRO A 179 -54.23 7.24 -36.39
C PRO A 179 -54.37 7.47 -37.87
N LEU A 180 -54.79 8.69 -38.31
CA LEU A 180 -54.96 9.01 -39.71
C LEU A 180 -53.61 9.17 -40.40
N PHE A 181 -52.72 9.92 -39.75
CA PHE A 181 -51.35 10.07 -40.21
C PHE A 181 -50.61 8.70 -40.29
N ALA A 182 -50.66 7.92 -39.22
CA ALA A 182 -50.02 6.59 -39.15
C ALA A 182 -50.53 5.62 -40.21
N TYR A 183 -51.85 5.67 -40.47
CA TYR A 183 -52.45 4.87 -41.56
C TYR A 183 -51.92 5.24 -42.95
N LEU A 184 -51.90 6.53 -43.30
CA LEU A 184 -51.41 6.98 -44.63
C LEU A 184 -49.92 6.79 -44.76
N TRP A 185 -49.15 7.03 -43.68
CA TRP A 185 -47.71 6.82 -43.65
C TRP A 185 -47.33 5.34 -43.89
N SER A 186 -47.99 4.40 -43.19
CA SER A 186 -47.76 2.97 -43.32
C SER A 186 -48.02 2.45 -44.74
N ARG A 187 -49.02 3.04 -45.45
CA ARG A 187 -49.31 2.73 -46.83
C ARG A 187 -48.40 3.43 -47.85
N GLY A 188 -47.53 4.32 -47.43
CA GLY A 188 -46.66 5.11 -48.30
C GLY A 188 -47.40 6.07 -49.19
N TYR A 189 -48.56 6.63 -48.76
CA TYR A 189 -49.36 7.59 -49.53
C TYR A 189 -48.50 8.77 -49.96
N GLY A 190 -48.68 9.21 -51.21
CA GLY A 190 -47.89 10.29 -51.80
C GLY A 190 -46.43 9.90 -52.18
N THR A 191 -46.06 8.64 -52.12
CA THR A 191 -44.71 8.12 -52.56
C THR A 191 -44.85 7.13 -53.70
N SER A 192 -43.73 6.84 -54.37
CA SER A 192 -43.65 5.82 -55.44
C SER A 192 -43.97 4.39 -54.94
N ARG A 193 -43.99 4.15 -53.65
CA ARG A 193 -44.33 2.85 -53.02
C ARG A 193 -45.82 2.64 -52.85
N TYR A 194 -46.65 3.71 -52.96
CA TYR A 194 -48.06 3.63 -52.76
C TYR A 194 -48.75 2.75 -53.80
N ARG A 195 -49.49 1.74 -53.36
CA ARG A 195 -50.27 0.84 -54.17
C ARG A 195 -51.69 0.74 -53.63
N ALA A 196 -52.67 1.20 -54.36
CA ALA A 196 -54.07 1.08 -53.99
C ALA A 196 -54.99 1.00 -55.21
N GLY A 197 -56.11 0.34 -55.07
CA GLY A 197 -57.19 0.31 -56.06
C GLY A 197 -57.92 1.66 -56.15
N PRO A 198 -58.76 1.86 -57.19
CA PRO A 198 -59.38 3.19 -57.42
C PRO A 198 -60.23 3.71 -56.27
N LEU A 199 -61.00 2.86 -55.61
CA LEU A 199 -61.86 3.22 -54.49
C LEU A 199 -61.02 3.60 -53.23
N ALA A 200 -60.05 2.78 -52.92
CA ALA A 200 -59.13 3.04 -51.79
C ALA A 200 -58.31 4.35 -51.98
N ARG A 201 -57.88 4.61 -53.22
CA ARG A 201 -57.17 5.83 -53.58
C ARG A 201 -58.02 7.08 -53.41
N MET A 202 -59.32 7.00 -53.72
CA MET A 202 -60.27 8.11 -53.50
C MET A 202 -60.48 8.40 -52.01
N LEU A 203 -60.64 7.31 -51.19
CA LEU A 203 -60.82 7.41 -49.73
C LEU A 203 -59.55 7.90 -49.05
N ASP A 204 -58.37 7.34 -49.39
CA ASP A 204 -57.11 7.78 -48.84
C ASP A 204 -56.81 9.25 -49.18
N GLY A 205 -57.20 9.71 -50.38
CA GLY A 205 -57.12 11.12 -50.78
C GLY A 205 -58.02 12.07 -49.98
N TRP A 206 -59.21 11.57 -49.56
CA TRP A 206 -60.05 12.33 -48.65
C TRP A 206 -59.48 12.41 -47.25
N VAL A 207 -58.97 11.27 -46.70
CA VAL A 207 -58.28 11.25 -45.39
C VAL A 207 -57.06 12.17 -45.38
N ALA A 208 -56.25 12.14 -46.47
CA ALA A 208 -55.08 12.98 -46.61
C ALA A 208 -55.37 14.47 -46.59
N ARG A 209 -56.56 14.90 -47.08
CA ARG A 209 -57.00 16.30 -47.04
C ARG A 209 -57.52 16.69 -45.64
N VAL A 210 -58.16 15.77 -44.93
CA VAL A 210 -58.67 16.01 -43.56
C VAL A 210 -57.54 16.18 -42.58
N ASP A 211 -56.46 15.44 -42.77
CA ASP A 211 -55.28 15.37 -41.91
C ASP A 211 -54.16 16.33 -42.30
N ASP A 212 -54.34 17.13 -43.38
CA ASP A 212 -53.25 17.93 -43.96
C ASP A 212 -51.92 17.09 -44.15
N PHE A 213 -52.08 15.86 -44.60
CA PHE A 213 -51.03 14.84 -44.59
C PHE A 213 -49.74 15.24 -45.32
N GLU A 214 -49.83 16.02 -46.41
CA GLU A 214 -48.64 16.32 -47.22
C GLU A 214 -47.54 17.11 -46.48
N PRO A 215 -47.86 18.25 -45.80
CA PRO A 215 -46.87 18.93 -44.97
C PRO A 215 -46.44 18.11 -43.75
N LEU A 216 -47.35 17.38 -43.12
CA LEU A 216 -47.01 16.51 -41.97
C LEU A 216 -46.07 15.39 -42.40
N ARG A 217 -46.29 14.75 -43.57
CA ARG A 217 -45.44 13.73 -44.15
C ARG A 217 -44.02 14.26 -44.39
N GLN A 218 -43.88 15.46 -44.93
CA GLN A 218 -42.55 16.05 -45.18
C GLN A 218 -41.80 16.31 -43.88
N ASN A 219 -42.49 16.89 -42.92
CA ASN A 219 -41.93 17.16 -41.59
C ASN A 219 -41.51 15.91 -40.88
N TYR A 220 -42.37 14.88 -40.86
CA TYR A 220 -42.06 13.60 -40.20
C TYR A 220 -40.92 12.82 -40.93
N TRP A 221 -40.88 12.90 -42.26
CA TRP A 221 -39.77 12.35 -43.05
C TRP A 221 -38.46 13.04 -42.67
N MET A 222 -38.43 14.37 -42.60
CA MET A 222 -37.23 15.13 -42.19
C MET A 222 -36.84 14.77 -40.77
N LEU A 223 -37.81 14.64 -39.86
CA LEU A 223 -37.55 14.27 -38.46
C LEU A 223 -36.90 12.89 -38.33
N ASN A 224 -37.22 11.96 -39.20
CA ASN A 224 -36.60 10.63 -39.23
C ASN A 224 -35.24 10.58 -39.92
N GLU A 225 -35.02 11.43 -40.95
CA GLU A 225 -33.78 11.44 -41.73
C GLU A 225 -32.66 12.25 -41.07
N LEU A 226 -33.01 13.34 -40.37
CA LEU A 226 -32.03 14.25 -39.75
C LEU A 226 -31.08 13.57 -38.77
N PRO A 227 -31.50 12.69 -37.81
CA PRO A 227 -30.60 12.03 -36.89
C PRO A 227 -29.50 11.26 -37.62
N ALA A 228 -29.84 10.46 -38.62
CA ALA A 228 -28.87 9.70 -39.39
C ALA A 228 -27.84 10.60 -40.11
N ARG A 229 -28.31 11.73 -40.66
CA ARG A 229 -27.46 12.73 -41.30
C ARG A 229 -26.52 13.43 -40.34
N PHE A 230 -27.02 13.78 -39.17
CA PHE A 230 -26.20 14.37 -38.10
C PHE A 230 -25.19 13.37 -37.53
N ASP A 231 -25.57 12.11 -37.38
CA ASP A 231 -24.65 11.03 -36.98
C ASP A 231 -23.50 10.84 -37.99
N GLU A 232 -23.82 10.81 -39.29
CA GLU A 232 -22.78 10.72 -40.34
C GLU A 232 -21.88 11.95 -40.29
N HIS A 233 -22.44 13.16 -40.13
CA HIS A 233 -21.68 14.38 -40.09
C HIS A 233 -20.79 14.41 -38.84
N SER A 234 -21.32 14.07 -37.64
CA SER A 234 -20.55 14.04 -36.40
C SER A 234 -19.38 13.05 -36.45
N LYS A 235 -19.61 11.85 -37.02
CA LYS A 235 -18.55 10.86 -37.25
C LYS A 235 -17.44 11.40 -38.14
N ARG A 236 -17.79 12.11 -39.24
CA ARG A 236 -16.79 12.71 -40.15
C ARG A 236 -15.99 13.81 -39.42
N MET A 237 -16.69 14.67 -38.66
CA MET A 237 -16.01 15.75 -37.93
C MET A 237 -15.10 15.20 -36.86
N ARG A 238 -15.52 14.14 -36.16
CA ARG A 238 -14.68 13.45 -35.18
C ARG A 238 -13.44 12.82 -35.83
N ALA A 239 -13.58 12.16 -36.97
CA ALA A 239 -12.45 11.58 -37.66
C ALA A 239 -11.41 12.64 -38.07
N LEU A 240 -11.88 13.81 -38.59
CA LEU A 240 -10.99 14.92 -38.92
C LEU A 240 -10.28 15.50 -37.68
N ALA A 241 -11.01 15.63 -36.55
CA ALA A 241 -10.42 16.08 -35.31
C ALA A 241 -9.37 15.09 -34.78
N ASP A 242 -9.64 13.79 -34.86
CA ASP A 242 -8.70 12.74 -34.46
C ASP A 242 -7.42 12.75 -35.37
N GLU A 243 -7.54 13.02 -36.65
CA GLU A 243 -6.38 13.20 -37.55
C GLU A 243 -5.54 14.42 -37.15
N ASP A 244 -6.18 15.57 -36.87
CA ASP A 244 -5.48 16.79 -36.47
C ASP A 244 -4.81 16.62 -35.09
N ILE A 245 -5.46 15.95 -34.15
CA ILE A 245 -4.89 15.61 -32.84
C ILE A 245 -3.71 14.64 -33.00
N ALA A 246 -3.82 13.63 -33.86
CA ALA A 246 -2.72 12.70 -34.15
C ALA A 246 -1.50 13.42 -34.73
N ALA A 247 -1.72 14.43 -35.60
CA ALA A 247 -0.64 15.26 -36.12
C ALA A 247 0.07 16.09 -35.03
N VAL A 248 -0.68 16.66 -34.07
CA VAL A 248 -0.10 17.33 -32.88
C VAL A 248 0.76 16.36 -32.08
N ARG A 249 0.23 15.16 -31.78
CA ARG A 249 0.96 14.12 -31.02
C ARG A 249 2.23 13.66 -31.73
N ALA A 250 2.22 13.60 -33.05
CA ALA A 250 3.41 13.28 -33.86
C ALA A 250 4.52 14.33 -33.67
N LEU A 251 4.17 15.62 -33.69
CA LEU A 251 5.10 16.70 -33.41
C LEU A 251 5.64 16.66 -31.98
N GLU A 252 4.78 16.43 -31.01
CA GLU A 252 5.15 16.25 -29.59
C GLU A 252 6.11 15.07 -29.41
N SER A 253 5.80 13.92 -30.03
CA SER A 253 6.64 12.73 -29.98
C SER A 253 8.02 12.98 -30.65
N ALA A 254 8.05 13.69 -31.75
CA ALA A 254 9.29 14.05 -32.43
C ALA A 254 10.15 15.00 -31.58
N ALA A 255 9.54 16.01 -30.95
CA ALA A 255 10.24 16.94 -30.06
C ALA A 255 10.80 16.22 -28.82
N ALA A 256 10.03 15.31 -28.23
CA ALA A 256 10.47 14.49 -27.12
C ALA A 256 11.63 13.55 -27.50
N ALA A 257 11.54 12.91 -28.66
CA ALA A 257 12.61 12.07 -29.17
C ALA A 257 13.88 12.88 -29.42
N ALA A 258 13.76 14.08 -30.02
CA ALA A 258 14.88 14.97 -30.20
C ALA A 258 15.53 15.45 -28.89
N ALA A 259 14.75 15.65 -27.84
CA ALA A 259 15.25 15.96 -26.49
C ALA A 259 15.76 14.72 -25.73
N GLY A 260 15.65 13.52 -26.29
CA GLY A 260 16.11 12.27 -25.68
C GLY A 260 15.26 11.79 -24.49
N VAL A 261 14.00 12.22 -24.41
CA VAL A 261 13.08 11.82 -23.32
C VAL A 261 12.88 10.30 -23.26
N PRO A 262 12.64 9.56 -24.38
CA PRO A 262 12.39 8.12 -24.33
C PRO A 262 13.57 7.33 -23.76
N GLU A 263 14.81 7.75 -24.01
CA GLU A 263 15.99 7.07 -23.46
C GLU A 263 16.14 7.30 -21.97
N ARG A 264 15.91 8.54 -21.52
CA ARG A 264 15.93 8.85 -20.08
C ARG A 264 14.83 8.14 -19.31
N GLN A 265 13.65 8.01 -19.92
CA GLN A 265 12.56 7.22 -19.33
C GLN A 265 12.94 5.74 -19.20
N ARG A 266 13.65 5.14 -20.17
CA ARG A 266 14.16 3.77 -20.03
C ARG A 266 15.19 3.65 -18.92
N THR A 267 16.08 4.64 -18.80
CA THR A 267 17.06 4.67 -17.70
C THR A 267 16.39 4.77 -16.36
N LEU A 268 15.38 5.63 -16.23
CA LEU A 268 14.56 5.74 -15.03
C LEU A 268 13.85 4.42 -14.69
N ALA A 269 13.25 3.78 -15.69
CA ALA A 269 12.57 2.48 -15.49
C ALA A 269 13.56 1.41 -14.99
N ALA A 270 14.73 1.31 -15.63
CA ALA A 270 15.77 0.36 -15.21
C ALA A 270 16.29 0.65 -13.78
N ALA A 271 16.46 1.92 -13.44
CA ALA A 271 16.87 2.32 -12.08
C ALA A 271 15.80 1.97 -11.03
N ALA A 272 14.52 2.18 -11.36
CA ALA A 272 13.38 1.84 -10.51
C ALA A 272 13.24 0.32 -10.32
N ASP A 273 13.46 -0.48 -11.36
CA ASP A 273 13.45 -1.94 -11.28
C ASP A 273 14.58 -2.47 -10.40
N ALA A 274 15.78 -1.87 -10.51
CA ALA A 274 16.91 -2.20 -9.63
C ALA A 274 16.62 -1.86 -8.17
N LEU A 275 15.97 -0.72 -7.89
CA LEU A 275 15.53 -0.35 -6.54
C LEU A 275 14.52 -1.37 -5.98
N ALA A 276 13.54 -1.77 -6.78
CA ALA A 276 12.56 -2.77 -6.38
C ALA A 276 13.19 -4.14 -6.08
N ALA A 277 14.23 -4.52 -6.82
CA ALA A 277 15.00 -5.74 -6.56
C ALA A 277 15.78 -5.67 -5.24
N LEU A 278 16.32 -4.50 -4.87
CA LEU A 278 16.96 -4.27 -3.57
C LEU A 278 15.95 -4.31 -2.43
N ASP A 279 14.78 -3.69 -2.59
CA ASP A 279 13.70 -3.73 -1.58
C ASP A 279 13.28 -5.17 -1.26
N LYS A 280 13.23 -6.05 -2.28
CA LYS A 280 12.95 -7.46 -2.06
C LYS A 280 14.06 -8.16 -1.26
N LYS A 281 15.34 -7.92 -1.60
CA LYS A 281 16.47 -8.50 -0.86
C LYS A 281 16.50 -8.03 0.60
N ILE A 282 16.17 -6.76 0.85
CA ILE A 282 16.07 -6.21 2.19
C ILE A 282 14.96 -6.91 2.97
N ALA A 283 13.78 -7.11 2.38
CA ALA A 283 12.69 -7.81 3.04
C ALA A 283 13.04 -9.27 3.40
N ASP A 284 13.74 -9.98 2.51
CA ASP A 284 14.20 -11.35 2.79
C ASP A 284 15.24 -11.34 3.93
N GLN A 285 16.15 -10.37 3.95
CA GLN A 285 17.17 -10.21 4.98
C GLN A 285 16.58 -9.81 6.34
N GLU A 286 15.60 -8.91 6.34
CA GLU A 286 14.86 -8.52 7.55
C GLU A 286 14.16 -9.73 8.19
N ALA A 287 13.58 -10.61 7.38
CA ALA A 287 12.96 -11.84 7.88
C ALA A 287 13.99 -12.79 8.54
N ALA A 288 15.20 -12.89 7.99
CA ALA A 288 16.28 -13.67 8.59
C ALA A 288 16.74 -13.08 9.93
N VAL A 289 16.95 -11.77 9.99
CA VAL A 289 17.29 -11.06 11.23
C VAL A 289 16.21 -11.26 12.29
N HIS A 290 14.93 -11.13 11.92
CA HIS A 290 13.81 -11.32 12.84
C HIS A 290 13.79 -12.74 13.43
N ALA A 291 13.98 -13.77 12.61
CA ALA A 291 14.04 -15.14 13.08
C ALA A 291 15.18 -15.38 14.10
N LEU A 292 16.33 -14.70 13.94
CA LEU A 292 17.44 -14.77 14.88
C LEU A 292 17.17 -13.99 16.18
N VAL A 293 16.50 -12.86 16.07
CA VAL A 293 16.03 -12.09 17.24
C VAL A 293 15.06 -12.92 18.07
N ASP A 294 14.11 -13.61 17.46
CA ASP A 294 13.18 -14.52 18.12
C ASP A 294 13.90 -15.69 18.80
N LYS A 295 14.86 -16.30 18.11
CA LYS A 295 15.72 -17.34 18.71
C LYS A 295 16.43 -16.81 19.95
N ARG A 296 17.03 -15.63 19.85
CA ARG A 296 17.74 -15.00 20.98
C ARG A 296 16.78 -14.69 22.13
N ALA A 297 15.58 -14.22 21.82
CA ALA A 297 14.53 -13.97 22.81
C ALA A 297 14.12 -15.28 23.53
N ALA A 298 14.00 -16.40 22.81
CA ALA A 298 13.72 -17.69 23.38
C ALA A 298 14.83 -18.15 24.35
N PHE A 299 16.12 -17.93 23.99
CA PHE A 299 17.24 -18.17 24.90
C PHE A 299 17.16 -17.26 26.13
N ALA A 300 16.94 -15.96 25.96
CA ALA A 300 16.84 -15.02 27.08
C ALA A 300 15.66 -15.35 28.02
N ALA A 301 14.55 -15.83 27.47
CA ALA A 301 13.39 -16.24 28.25
C ALA A 301 13.52 -17.65 28.90
N GLY A 302 14.57 -18.41 28.58
CA GLY A 302 14.72 -19.80 29.05
C GLY A 302 13.68 -20.74 28.43
N GLN A 303 13.22 -20.44 27.24
CA GLN A 303 12.21 -21.22 26.50
C GLN A 303 12.82 -22.07 25.39
N ASP A 304 14.16 -22.07 25.28
CA ASP A 304 14.89 -22.90 24.35
C ASP A 304 14.84 -24.40 24.75
N ASP A 305 15.12 -25.28 23.79
CA ASP A 305 15.05 -26.72 23.98
C ASP A 305 16.01 -27.21 25.06
N ILE A 306 17.18 -26.57 25.20
CA ILE A 306 18.20 -26.96 26.18
C ILE A 306 17.71 -26.58 27.58
N SER A 307 17.11 -25.40 27.77
CA SER A 307 16.51 -25.00 29.04
C SER A 307 15.35 -25.92 29.45
N ARG A 308 14.53 -26.35 28.51
CA ARG A 308 13.46 -27.33 28.74
C ARG A 308 14.03 -28.67 29.16
N GLU A 309 15.09 -29.14 28.52
CA GLU A 309 15.77 -30.39 28.89
C GLU A 309 16.44 -30.29 30.25
N CYS A 310 17.11 -29.17 30.57
CA CYS A 310 17.63 -28.91 31.90
C CYS A 310 16.54 -28.99 32.99
N THR A 311 15.41 -28.33 32.74
CA THR A 311 14.27 -28.34 33.67
C THR A 311 13.71 -29.75 33.83
N ARG A 312 13.64 -30.53 32.76
CA ARG A 312 13.20 -31.93 32.83
C ARG A 312 14.15 -32.80 33.68
N VAL A 313 15.45 -32.77 33.38
CA VAL A 313 16.46 -33.52 34.11
C VAL A 313 16.43 -33.17 35.62
N LEU A 314 16.30 -31.87 35.93
CA LEU A 314 16.19 -31.42 37.30
C LEU A 314 14.88 -31.89 37.99
N SER A 315 13.77 -31.80 37.26
CA SER A 315 12.47 -32.23 37.83
C SER A 315 12.39 -33.73 38.06
N ASP A 316 13.00 -34.52 37.18
CA ASP A 316 13.05 -35.98 37.30
C ASP A 316 13.95 -36.41 38.50
N ALA A 317 15.09 -35.75 38.67
CA ALA A 317 15.96 -35.99 39.84
C ALA A 317 15.25 -35.60 41.15
N LEU A 318 14.54 -34.49 41.20
CA LEU A 318 13.79 -34.04 42.37
C LEU A 318 12.56 -34.92 42.69
N ARG A 319 11.95 -35.54 41.67
CA ARG A 319 10.85 -36.51 41.84
C ARG A 319 11.33 -37.86 42.35
N GLY A 320 12.53 -38.28 41.94
CA GLY A 320 13.12 -39.56 42.34
C GLY A 320 13.46 -39.62 43.85
N GLU A 321 13.63 -38.49 44.51
CA GLU A 321 13.94 -38.42 45.91
C GLU A 321 12.74 -37.98 46.77
N GLN A 322 12.45 -38.78 47.78
CA GLN A 322 11.42 -38.48 48.76
C GLN A 322 11.90 -37.32 49.64
N MET A 323 11.79 -36.07 49.19
CA MET A 323 12.09 -34.84 49.95
C MET A 323 11.41 -34.77 51.33
N ARG A 324 10.30 -35.52 51.51
CA ARG A 324 9.67 -35.67 52.85
C ARG A 324 10.54 -36.43 53.84
N THR A 325 11.19 -37.49 53.39
CA THR A 325 12.08 -38.29 54.25
C THR A 325 13.37 -37.58 54.63
N LEU A 326 13.86 -36.72 53.73
CA LEU A 326 15.02 -35.86 54.00
C LEU A 326 14.67 -34.78 55.05
N ARG A 327 13.50 -34.16 54.96
CA ARG A 327 13.04 -33.16 55.94
C ARG A 327 12.71 -33.73 57.31
N GLU A 328 12.08 -34.89 57.39
CA GLU A 328 11.76 -35.54 58.69
C GLU A 328 13.00 -36.07 59.42
N ARG A 329 14.04 -36.48 58.70
CA ARG A 329 15.31 -36.91 59.31
C ARG A 329 16.23 -35.74 59.68
N ALA A 330 16.08 -34.59 58.99
CA ALA A 330 16.82 -33.35 59.24
C ALA A 330 16.66 -32.78 60.63
N SER A 331 15.50 -32.98 61.20
CA SER A 331 15.17 -32.45 62.53
C SER A 331 15.78 -33.23 63.69
N ARG A 332 16.57 -34.31 63.45
CA ARG A 332 17.05 -35.23 64.47
C ARG A 332 18.54 -35.22 64.79
N THR A 333 19.41 -34.62 63.99
CA THR A 333 20.86 -34.53 64.20
C THR A 333 21.44 -33.19 63.74
N PRO A 334 21.56 -32.16 64.58
CA PRO A 334 22.23 -30.92 64.22
C PRO A 334 23.75 -31.09 64.25
N THR A 335 24.40 -30.98 63.04
CA THR A 335 25.86 -30.80 62.95
C THR A 335 26.13 -29.36 62.52
N PRO A 336 27.24 -28.70 62.86
CA PRO A 336 27.55 -27.33 62.54
C PRO A 336 27.64 -27.10 60.99
N GLU A 337 27.94 -28.15 60.20
CA GLU A 337 28.02 -28.15 58.77
C GLU A 337 26.61 -28.13 58.12
N ASP A 338 25.61 -28.73 58.81
CA ASP A 338 24.21 -28.71 58.42
C ASP A 338 23.63 -27.32 58.53
N ASP A 339 23.93 -26.59 59.60
CA ASP A 339 23.42 -25.24 59.85
C ASP A 339 23.93 -24.26 58.78
N ALA A 340 25.18 -24.34 58.40
CA ALA A 340 25.75 -23.49 57.33
C ALA A 340 25.12 -23.76 55.97
N ALA A 341 24.81 -25.02 55.64
CA ALA A 341 24.14 -25.37 54.39
C ALA A 341 22.65 -24.95 54.39
N VAL A 342 21.94 -25.06 55.52
CA VAL A 342 20.57 -24.59 55.69
C VAL A 342 20.48 -23.06 55.58
N ASP A 343 21.45 -22.34 56.16
CA ASP A 343 21.53 -20.87 56.03
C ASP A 343 21.75 -20.44 54.58
N GLN A 344 22.68 -21.10 53.87
CA GLN A 344 22.88 -20.84 52.45
C GLN A 344 21.61 -21.13 51.65
N LEU A 345 20.92 -22.23 51.90
CA LEU A 345 19.68 -22.58 51.21
C LEU A 345 18.58 -21.53 51.49
N THR A 346 18.54 -20.99 52.67
CA THR A 346 17.58 -19.94 53.08
C THR A 346 17.87 -18.66 52.33
N VAL A 347 19.14 -18.24 52.20
CA VAL A 347 19.53 -17.06 51.39
C VAL A 347 19.16 -17.24 49.94
N ILE A 348 19.49 -18.37 49.32
CA ILE A 348 19.16 -18.67 47.94
C ILE A 348 17.65 -18.61 47.73
N ARG A 349 16.87 -19.22 48.59
CA ARG A 349 15.40 -19.24 48.49
C ARG A 349 14.73 -17.89 48.71
N THR A 350 15.33 -16.99 49.43
CA THR A 350 14.82 -15.62 49.63
C THR A 350 15.13 -14.74 48.41
N GLU A 351 16.25 -14.97 47.72
CA GLU A 351 16.62 -14.21 46.48
C GLU A 351 15.91 -14.71 45.24
N MET A 352 15.59 -16.01 45.12
CA MET A 352 14.96 -16.59 43.92
C MET A 352 13.64 -15.91 43.50
N PRO A 353 12.67 -15.65 44.38
CA PRO A 353 11.43 -14.95 44.01
C PRO A 353 11.68 -13.56 43.45
N ARG A 354 12.64 -12.82 44.03
CA ARG A 354 13.01 -11.50 43.54
C ARG A 354 13.54 -11.54 42.12
N LEU A 355 14.45 -12.48 41.80
CA LEU A 355 14.99 -12.67 40.47
C LEU A 355 13.91 -13.15 39.47
N GLN A 356 12.97 -13.98 39.91
CA GLN A 356 11.81 -14.40 39.11
C GLN A 356 10.91 -13.23 38.76
N ASP A 357 10.62 -12.36 39.74
CA ASP A 357 9.84 -11.15 39.53
C ASP A 357 10.55 -10.17 38.57
N GLU A 358 11.86 -10.02 38.74
CA GLU A 358 12.69 -9.18 37.89
C GLU A 358 12.70 -9.71 36.45
N ALA A 359 12.94 -11.00 36.25
CA ALA A 359 12.90 -11.63 34.92
C ALA A 359 11.51 -11.51 34.27
N SER A 360 10.43 -11.65 35.05
CA SER A 360 9.06 -11.50 34.52
C SER A 360 8.76 -10.07 34.07
N ARG A 361 9.24 -9.06 34.80
CA ARG A 361 9.13 -7.65 34.40
C ARG A 361 9.90 -7.34 33.13
N TYR A 362 11.15 -7.80 33.02
CA TYR A 362 11.93 -7.60 31.81
C TYR A 362 11.33 -8.35 30.60
N ARG A 363 10.71 -9.52 30.81
CA ARG A 363 9.97 -10.23 29.76
C ARG A 363 8.79 -9.43 29.26
N ALA A 364 7.97 -8.89 30.14
CA ALA A 364 6.84 -8.04 29.78
C ALA A 364 7.28 -6.74 29.02
N LEU A 365 8.41 -6.15 29.43
CA LEU A 365 9.00 -5.01 28.74
C LEU A 365 9.53 -5.39 27.36
N HIS A 366 10.18 -6.54 27.24
CA HIS A 366 10.68 -7.07 25.97
C HIS A 366 9.53 -7.26 24.98
N ASP A 367 8.45 -7.92 25.41
CA ASP A 367 7.28 -8.17 24.56
C ASP A 367 6.63 -6.84 24.12
N ALA A 368 6.57 -5.84 25.00
CA ALA A 368 6.04 -4.52 24.65
C ALA A 368 6.93 -3.77 23.63
N HIS A 369 8.25 -3.86 23.71
CA HIS A 369 9.16 -3.24 22.75
C HIS A 369 9.19 -4.01 21.43
N SER A 370 9.07 -5.34 21.44
CA SER A 370 8.93 -6.17 20.25
C SER A 370 7.68 -5.76 19.45
N ASP A 371 6.50 -5.70 20.10
CA ASP A 371 5.24 -5.26 19.47
C ASP A 371 5.35 -3.85 18.83
N ARG A 372 6.09 -2.93 19.46
CA ARG A 372 6.33 -1.60 18.87
C ARG A 372 7.24 -1.66 17.65
N THR A 373 8.27 -2.49 17.71
CA THR A 373 9.21 -2.69 16.59
C THR A 373 8.47 -3.27 15.39
N ASP A 374 7.65 -4.33 15.60
CA ASP A 374 6.85 -4.99 14.57
C ASP A 374 5.89 -4.01 13.88
N LYS A 375 5.23 -3.16 14.66
CA LYS A 375 4.33 -2.13 14.14
C LYS A 375 5.05 -1.10 13.27
N LEU A 376 6.25 -0.66 13.68
CA LEU A 376 7.05 0.28 12.88
C LEU A 376 7.63 -0.37 11.62
N GLU A 377 8.01 -1.65 11.68
CA GLU A 377 8.48 -2.42 10.52
C GLU A 377 7.35 -2.62 9.50
N GLU A 378 6.15 -2.98 9.96
CA GLU A 378 4.96 -3.07 9.11
C GLU A 378 4.66 -1.72 8.43
N LEU A 379 4.72 -0.62 9.19
CA LEU A 379 4.51 0.72 8.65
C LEU A 379 5.58 1.07 7.61
N ARG A 380 6.87 0.82 7.91
CA ARG A 380 7.99 1.05 6.99
C ARG A 380 7.83 0.25 5.70
N LYS A 381 7.48 -1.02 5.82
CA LYS A 381 7.24 -1.90 4.67
C LYS A 381 6.13 -1.37 3.79
N ARG A 382 4.97 -1.03 4.35
CA ARG A 382 3.86 -0.42 3.61
C ARG A 382 4.24 0.90 2.95
N PHE A 383 5.04 1.73 3.65
CA PHE A 383 5.51 3.02 3.13
C PHE A 383 6.37 2.86 1.88
N LYS A 384 7.29 1.87 1.88
CA LYS A 384 8.13 1.52 0.73
C LYS A 384 7.32 0.86 -0.41
N GLU A 385 6.42 -0.07 -0.10
CA GLU A 385 5.57 -0.75 -1.08
C GLU A 385 4.69 0.23 -1.88
N HIS A 386 4.19 1.28 -1.23
CA HIS A 386 3.37 2.31 -1.88
C HIS A 386 4.20 3.46 -2.45
N ARG A 387 5.54 3.36 -2.43
CA ARG A 387 6.47 4.39 -2.93
C ARG A 387 6.25 5.78 -2.32
N PHE A 388 5.83 5.83 -1.06
CA PHE A 388 5.64 7.08 -0.35
C PHE A 388 6.98 7.77 -0.02
N ASP A 389 8.09 7.06 -0.14
CA ASP A 389 9.47 7.54 -0.03
C ASP A 389 10.01 8.19 -1.32
N ALA A 390 9.26 8.10 -2.44
CA ALA A 390 9.66 8.73 -3.70
C ALA A 390 9.85 10.25 -3.55
N VAL A 391 10.79 10.83 -4.29
CA VAL A 391 11.08 12.28 -4.28
C VAL A 391 9.87 13.12 -4.66
N SER A 392 8.99 12.56 -5.49
CA SER A 392 7.72 13.18 -5.85
C SER A 392 6.67 13.15 -4.74
N SER A 393 6.87 12.39 -3.68
CA SER A 393 5.91 12.25 -2.58
C SER A 393 6.12 13.34 -1.54
N GLU A 394 5.09 14.12 -1.27
CA GLU A 394 5.06 15.16 -0.25
C GLU A 394 3.88 14.94 0.69
N PHE A 395 4.08 15.28 1.95
CA PHE A 395 3.06 15.27 2.99
C PHE A 395 2.78 16.68 3.47
N VAL A 396 1.51 17.02 3.59
CA VAL A 396 1.05 18.39 3.86
C VAL A 396 1.50 18.88 5.25
N ASN A 397 1.51 17.98 6.25
CA ASN A 397 1.77 18.35 7.65
C ASN A 397 2.72 17.36 8.34
N GLY A 398 4.01 17.65 8.31
CA GLY A 398 5.05 16.83 8.96
C GLY A 398 4.95 16.78 10.48
N ALA A 399 4.45 17.84 11.13
CA ALA A 399 4.28 17.86 12.58
C ALA A 399 3.18 16.92 13.04
N LEU A 400 2.07 16.85 12.27
CA LEU A 400 0.98 15.90 12.53
C LEU A 400 1.46 14.45 12.37
N ILE A 401 2.26 14.16 11.34
CA ILE A 401 2.82 12.83 11.12
C ILE A 401 3.71 12.43 12.30
N GLY A 402 4.57 13.31 12.78
CA GLY A 402 5.40 13.05 13.96
C GLY A 402 4.56 12.77 15.21
N ALA A 403 3.47 13.50 15.42
CA ALA A 403 2.54 13.26 16.53
C ALA A 403 1.83 11.91 16.41
N LEU A 404 1.36 11.55 15.21
CA LEU A 404 0.69 10.26 14.94
C LEU A 404 1.65 9.07 15.12
N LEU A 405 2.90 9.19 14.69
CA LEU A 405 3.94 8.20 14.95
C LEU A 405 4.21 8.05 16.46
N GLY A 406 4.22 9.14 17.21
CA GLY A 406 4.30 9.11 18.67
C GLY A 406 3.11 8.37 19.33
N GLN A 407 1.89 8.56 18.80
CA GLN A 407 0.70 7.85 19.24
C GLN A 407 0.75 6.34 18.92
N LEU A 408 1.32 5.96 17.80
CA LEU A 408 1.57 4.56 17.45
C LEU A 408 2.51 3.92 18.49
N LEU A 409 3.62 4.59 18.84
CA LEU A 409 4.57 4.09 19.84
C LEU A 409 3.98 4.00 21.25
N SER A 410 3.10 4.92 21.61
CA SER A 410 2.40 4.85 22.90
C SER A 410 1.28 3.80 22.93
N GLY A 411 0.95 3.19 21.79
CA GLY A 411 -0.12 2.20 21.66
C GLY A 411 -1.53 2.80 21.63
N THR A 412 -1.65 4.12 21.52
CA THR A 412 -2.95 4.82 21.45
C THR A 412 -3.53 4.88 20.03
N LEU A 413 -2.72 4.56 19.01
CA LEU A 413 -3.13 4.52 17.61
C LEU A 413 -2.71 3.17 17.00
N ALA A 414 -3.55 2.59 16.14
CA ALA A 414 -3.22 1.37 15.41
C ALA A 414 -2.56 1.67 14.05
N VAL A 415 -1.78 0.73 13.49
CA VAL A 415 -1.12 0.88 12.19
C VAL A 415 -2.11 1.21 11.06
N PRO A 416 -3.30 0.58 10.93
CA PRO A 416 -4.27 0.93 9.90
C PRO A 416 -4.74 2.38 9.96
N ASP A 417 -5.02 2.90 11.16
CA ASP A 417 -5.51 4.27 11.36
C ASP A 417 -4.44 5.31 11.00
N LEU A 418 -3.18 5.02 11.38
CA LEU A 418 -2.03 5.83 10.99
C LEU A 418 -1.83 5.78 9.46
N TRP A 419 -1.96 4.61 8.85
CA TRP A 419 -1.84 4.44 7.41
C TRP A 419 -2.89 5.25 6.65
N ASP A 420 -4.14 5.22 7.08
CA ASP A 420 -5.22 6.03 6.51
C ASP A 420 -4.95 7.53 6.63
N ALA A 421 -4.40 7.97 7.75
CA ALA A 421 -4.01 9.36 7.94
C ALA A 421 -2.86 9.77 7.02
N LEU A 422 -1.83 8.92 6.86
CA LEU A 422 -0.71 9.14 5.93
C LEU A 422 -1.20 9.22 4.49
N THR A 423 -2.05 8.29 4.06
CA THR A 423 -2.60 8.26 2.70
C THR A 423 -3.43 9.52 2.38
N LYS A 424 -4.19 10.05 3.34
CA LYS A 424 -4.96 11.30 3.18
C LYS A 424 -4.09 12.54 3.08
N GLN A 425 -2.90 12.51 3.68
CA GLN A 425 -1.97 13.65 3.71
C GLN A 425 -0.95 13.62 2.58
N GLN A 426 -0.79 12.46 1.93
CA GLN A 426 0.17 12.26 0.87
C GLN A 426 -0.30 12.92 -0.43
N ARG A 427 0.60 13.62 -1.11
CA ARG A 427 0.41 14.18 -2.44
C ARG A 427 1.64 13.88 -3.28
N TYR A 428 1.44 13.54 -4.54
CA TYR A 428 2.55 13.42 -5.48
C TYR A 428 2.81 14.78 -6.12
N ARG A 429 4.01 15.28 -5.94
CA ARG A 429 4.54 16.40 -6.69
C ARG A 429 4.92 15.89 -8.08
N ASN A 430 4.42 16.50 -9.15
CA ASN A 430 4.79 16.14 -10.50
C ASN A 430 6.25 16.55 -10.79
N LEU A 431 7.18 15.66 -10.55
CA LEU A 431 8.61 15.89 -10.76
C LEU A 431 9.13 15.33 -12.08
N GLY A 432 8.36 14.53 -12.80
CA GLY A 432 8.89 13.81 -13.94
C GLY A 432 8.01 13.73 -15.18
N VAL A 433 6.76 14.11 -15.08
CA VAL A 433 5.86 14.29 -16.23
C VAL A 433 5.06 15.54 -15.96
N ASP A 434 5.39 16.62 -16.64
CA ASP A 434 4.50 17.79 -16.64
C ASP A 434 3.15 17.33 -17.20
N PRO A 435 2.05 17.31 -16.38
CA PRO A 435 0.75 16.91 -16.87
C PRO A 435 0.25 17.86 -17.96
N ASN A 436 0.90 19.01 -18.13
CA ASN A 436 0.70 19.96 -19.21
C ASN A 436 1.71 19.78 -20.36
N PHE A 437 2.59 18.76 -20.31
CA PHE A 437 3.49 18.48 -21.42
C PHE A 437 2.67 18.12 -22.67
N GLY A 438 2.91 18.86 -23.73
CA GLY A 438 2.14 18.71 -24.95
C GLY A 438 0.72 19.27 -24.84
N SER A 439 -0.15 18.74 -25.67
CA SER A 439 -1.56 19.13 -25.74
C SER A 439 -2.46 18.43 -24.71
N GLY A 440 -2.00 18.27 -23.46
CA GLY A 440 -2.67 17.51 -22.39
C GLY A 440 -4.15 17.85 -22.10
N ARG A 441 -4.72 18.79 -22.83
CA ARG A 441 -6.16 19.15 -22.82
C ARG A 441 -7.06 18.23 -23.62
N PHE A 442 -6.52 17.39 -24.51
CA PHE A 442 -7.34 16.48 -25.28
C PHE A 442 -7.69 15.24 -24.46
N PRO A 443 -8.95 14.75 -24.50
CA PRO A 443 -9.34 13.53 -23.82
C PRO A 443 -8.39 12.38 -24.17
N ARG A 444 -7.84 11.69 -23.18
CA ARG A 444 -7.00 10.51 -23.39
C ARG A 444 -7.87 9.40 -23.99
N PHE A 445 -7.74 9.15 -25.29
CA PHE A 445 -8.24 7.91 -25.86
C PHE A 445 -7.35 6.75 -25.40
N PRO A 446 -7.90 5.57 -25.08
CA PRO A 446 -7.13 4.38 -24.80
C PRO A 446 -6.51 3.86 -26.10
N GLY A 447 -5.34 4.39 -26.45
CA GLY A 447 -4.52 3.95 -27.58
C GLY A 447 -3.07 3.87 -27.11
N PRO A 448 -2.23 2.97 -27.66
CA PRO A 448 -0.82 2.89 -27.34
C PRO A 448 -0.09 4.10 -27.97
N GLY A 449 -0.20 5.26 -27.30
CA GLY A 449 0.64 6.42 -27.61
C GLY A 449 1.94 6.30 -26.84
N PRO A 450 3.09 6.80 -27.34
CA PRO A 450 4.37 6.78 -26.64
C PRO A 450 4.33 7.47 -25.28
N TRP A 451 3.30 8.24 -24.98
CA TRP A 451 3.08 8.97 -23.73
C TRP A 451 2.02 8.35 -22.81
N GLY A 452 1.31 7.30 -23.28
CA GLY A 452 0.23 6.65 -22.55
C GLY A 452 0.63 5.43 -21.72
N GLY A 453 1.89 5.02 -21.76
CA GLY A 453 2.35 3.78 -21.14
C GLY A 453 3.44 4.01 -20.11
N GLY A 454 3.12 4.42 -18.93
CA GLY A 454 4.13 4.59 -17.87
C GLY A 454 3.58 5.16 -16.59
N GLY A 455 2.28 5.02 -16.36
CA GLY A 455 1.79 5.11 -15.00
C GLY A 455 2.28 3.88 -14.26
N PHE A 456 3.31 4.01 -13.45
CA PHE A 456 3.62 3.06 -12.40
C PHE A 456 2.43 3.05 -11.42
N GLY A 457 1.31 2.49 -11.88
CA GLY A 457 0.13 2.25 -11.10
C GLY A 457 0.31 0.96 -10.36
N GLY A 458 0.76 1.05 -9.13
CA GLY A 458 0.58 -0.01 -8.17
C GLY A 458 -0.90 -0.38 -8.14
N GLY A 459 -1.23 -1.62 -8.53
CA GLY A 459 -2.58 -2.13 -8.46
C GLY A 459 -3.05 -2.19 -7.02
N GLY A 460 -3.83 -1.18 -6.64
CA GLY A 460 -4.64 -1.18 -5.44
C GLY A 460 -6.09 -1.17 -5.85
N GLY A 461 -6.67 -2.34 -6.03
CA GLY A 461 -8.11 -2.50 -6.17
C GLY A 461 -8.80 -2.14 -4.85
N GLY A 462 -9.24 -0.90 -4.70
CA GLY A 462 -10.15 -0.49 -3.65
C GLY A 462 -11.57 -0.34 -4.22
N PRO A 463 -12.61 -0.72 -3.49
CA PRO A 463 -13.99 -0.69 -3.97
C PRO A 463 -14.48 0.74 -4.19
N ARG A 464 -15.09 0.96 -5.33
CA ARG A 464 -15.84 2.18 -5.64
C ARG A 464 -16.99 2.34 -4.67
N GLY A 465 -16.81 3.19 -3.68
CA GLY A 465 -17.87 3.74 -2.88
C GLY A 465 -18.53 4.91 -3.62
N GLY A 466 -19.80 4.77 -3.95
CA GLY A 466 -20.61 5.83 -4.48
C GLY A 466 -20.76 6.95 -3.46
N GLY A 467 -20.50 8.19 -3.87
CA GLY A 467 -20.75 9.39 -3.12
C GLY A 467 -21.63 10.33 -3.94
N PHE A 468 -22.87 10.43 -3.58
CA PHE A 468 -23.82 11.47 -4.00
C PHE A 468 -23.41 12.82 -3.39
N GLY A 469 -23.58 13.87 -4.19
CA GLY A 469 -23.55 15.26 -3.70
C GLY A 469 -23.14 16.15 -4.86
N GLY A 470 -23.96 16.87 -5.48
CA GLY A 470 -24.81 17.92 -4.99
C GLY A 470 -24.41 19.21 -5.66
N GLY A 471 -25.22 19.70 -6.60
CA GLY A 471 -25.65 21.08 -6.73
C GLY A 471 -24.61 22.16 -7.12
N GLY A 472 -24.82 22.74 -8.27
CA GLY A 472 -24.19 24.01 -8.60
C GLY A 472 -24.78 24.56 -9.92
N PHE A 473 -25.90 25.21 -9.84
CA PHE A 473 -26.48 25.97 -10.94
C PHE A 473 -25.59 27.17 -11.30
N GLY A 474 -25.21 27.29 -12.54
CA GLY A 474 -24.61 28.48 -13.12
C GLY A 474 -25.31 28.77 -14.43
N SER A 475 -26.29 29.66 -14.42
CA SER A 475 -27.01 30.20 -15.56
C SER A 475 -26.14 31.16 -16.34
N GLY A 476 -26.33 31.19 -17.66
CA GLY A 476 -26.07 32.40 -18.42
C GLY A 476 -25.33 32.17 -19.75
N GLY A 477 -26.03 32.40 -20.83
CA GLY A 477 -25.45 32.55 -22.14
C GLY A 477 -26.41 32.17 -23.25
N GLY A 478 -27.35 33.10 -23.55
CA GLY A 478 -28.28 32.97 -24.64
C GLY A 478 -27.54 32.97 -25.97
N PHE A 479 -27.87 32.02 -26.81
CA PHE A 479 -27.55 32.05 -28.22
C PHE A 479 -28.85 32.21 -29.03
N GLY A 480 -28.83 33.23 -29.89
CA GLY A 480 -29.89 33.71 -30.74
C GLY A 480 -30.53 32.58 -31.54
N GLY A 481 -31.85 32.62 -31.48
CA GLY A 481 -32.71 31.72 -32.20
C GLY A 481 -32.59 31.87 -33.71
N CYS A 482 -32.35 30.74 -34.37
CA CYS A 482 -32.96 30.51 -35.67
C CYS A 482 -34.26 29.77 -35.39
N GLY A 483 -35.31 30.56 -35.32
CA GLY A 483 -36.65 30.05 -35.05
C GLY A 483 -37.13 29.23 -36.24
N PHE A 484 -37.19 27.93 -36.08
CA PHE A 484 -38.13 27.12 -36.80
C PHE A 484 -39.49 27.23 -36.06
N ARG A 485 -40.35 28.06 -36.57
CA ARG A 485 -41.76 28.04 -36.17
C ARG A 485 -42.36 26.77 -36.74
N THR A 486 -42.49 25.76 -35.91
CA THR A 486 -43.54 24.75 -36.13
C THR A 486 -44.85 25.46 -35.82
N GLY A 487 -45.68 25.61 -36.87
CA GLY A 487 -47.05 26.08 -36.70
C GLY A 487 -47.80 25.12 -35.78
N GLY A 488 -47.98 25.53 -34.58
CA GLY A 488 -48.84 24.89 -33.61
C GLY A 488 -50.03 25.85 -33.42
N GLY A 489 -51.02 25.62 -34.15
CA GLY A 489 -52.32 26.12 -33.88
C GLY A 489 -53.25 24.93 -33.79
N PHE A 490 -53.51 24.51 -32.56
CA PHE A 490 -54.85 24.23 -31.98
C PHE A 490 -54.65 23.77 -30.55
#